data_2d53c86ed05c6a0d2c9bd1718367bb1f
#
_entry.id   2d53c86ed05c6a0d2c9bd1718367bb1f
#
_cell.length_a   1.000
_cell.length_b   1.000
_cell.length_c   1.000
_cell.angle_alpha   90.00
_cell.angle_beta   90.00
_cell.angle_gamma   90.00
#
_symmetry.space_group_name_H-M   'P 1'
#
loop_
_entity.id
_entity.type
_entity.pdbx_description
1 polymer ?
#
loop_
_entity_poly.entity_id
_entity_poly.type
_entity_poly.pdbx_seq_one_letter_code
_entity_poly.pdbx_strand_id
1 'polypeptide(L)'
;MKMIKRIIVVLSIFFSLTSSGQEQTSSPYSSYGLGEIKYKGTVDIKALGGLGIAGDSININLLNPASYSKIRLISFAVGGTTTFTDIQTNTESNKSKRTSLDYLLVSIPLKKLGVTFGLMPYSSVGYKTKSNFTELDGSERFKSKIGSGNVNKFFTGLAYSFNKNLSVGIDFGYHFGTTENDFTESLYSPIILQYGTKERNTSKTNGYSIN
;
A
#
# COMPACT_ATOMS: atom_id res chain seq x y z
N MET A 1 -25.80 -28.69 8.62
CA MET A 1 -25.53 -28.59 7.17
C MET A 1 -26.18 -27.40 6.48
N LYS A 2 -27.46 -27.07 6.67
CA LYS A 2 -28.12 -25.93 6.00
C LYS A 2 -27.55 -24.55 6.39
N MET A 3 -27.13 -24.33 7.64
CA MET A 3 -26.52 -23.08 8.10
C MET A 3 -25.15 -22.86 7.48
N ILE A 4 -24.28 -23.87 7.41
CA ILE A 4 -22.95 -23.78 6.82
C ILE A 4 -23.05 -23.42 5.32
N LYS A 5 -23.96 -24.02 4.58
CA LYS A 5 -24.21 -23.66 3.17
C LYS A 5 -24.64 -22.22 3.00
N ARG A 6 -25.49 -21.68 3.88
CA ARG A 6 -25.88 -20.25 3.85
C ARG A 6 -24.72 -19.32 4.16
N ILE A 7 -23.85 -19.67 5.10
CA ILE A 7 -22.64 -18.90 5.44
C ILE A 7 -21.68 -18.88 4.26
N ILE A 8 -21.48 -20.03 3.60
CA ILE A 8 -20.60 -20.11 2.41
C ILE A 8 -21.14 -19.27 1.26
N VAL A 9 -22.48 -19.28 1.03
CA VAL A 9 -23.10 -18.45 -0.02
C VAL A 9 -22.97 -16.95 0.30
N VAL A 10 -23.18 -16.55 1.54
CA VAL A 10 -22.97 -15.14 1.96
C VAL A 10 -21.51 -14.74 1.82
N LEU A 11 -20.58 -15.62 2.19
CA LEU A 11 -19.14 -15.37 2.04
C LEU A 11 -18.73 -15.27 0.55
N SER A 12 -19.31 -16.11 -0.33
CA SER A 12 -19.01 -16.04 -1.77
C SER A 12 -19.58 -14.80 -2.44
N ILE A 13 -20.73 -14.30 -1.99
CA ILE A 13 -21.28 -13.01 -2.46
C ILE A 13 -20.40 -11.84 -2.03
N PHE A 14 -19.81 -11.87 -0.83
CA PHE A 14 -18.85 -10.88 -0.38
C PHE A 14 -17.53 -10.91 -1.19
N PHE A 15 -17.10 -12.09 -1.64
CA PHE A 15 -15.90 -12.25 -2.48
C PHE A 15 -16.13 -11.84 -3.95
N SER A 16 -17.36 -11.84 -4.43
CA SER A 16 -17.69 -11.44 -5.81
C SER A 16 -17.89 -9.93 -6.00
N LEU A 17 -17.82 -9.13 -4.95
CA LEU A 17 -17.69 -7.69 -5.06
C LEU A 17 -16.31 -7.43 -5.68
N THR A 18 -16.29 -7.26 -7.00
CA THR A 18 -15.12 -6.92 -7.80
C THR A 18 -14.36 -5.81 -7.10
N SER A 19 -13.23 -6.15 -6.52
CA SER A 19 -12.31 -5.17 -5.98
C SER A 19 -11.68 -4.45 -7.17
N SER A 20 -12.31 -3.38 -7.60
CA SER A 20 -11.61 -2.36 -8.36
C SER A 20 -10.45 -1.94 -7.47
N GLY A 21 -9.22 -2.23 -7.90
CA GLY A 21 -8.03 -1.90 -7.14
C GLY A 21 -8.07 -0.39 -6.88
N GLN A 22 -8.40 -0.01 -5.65
CA GLN A 22 -8.45 1.40 -5.28
C GLN A 22 -7.02 1.93 -5.31
N GLU A 23 -6.79 2.93 -6.14
CA GLU A 23 -5.52 3.65 -6.11
C GLU A 23 -5.32 4.22 -4.71
N GLN A 24 -4.25 3.82 -4.04
CA GLN A 24 -3.97 4.17 -2.64
C GLN A 24 -3.23 5.50 -2.48
N THR A 25 -2.74 6.07 -3.58
CA THR A 25 -2.08 7.37 -3.62
C THR A 25 -2.51 8.16 -4.83
N SER A 26 -2.35 9.48 -4.78
CA SER A 26 -2.51 10.41 -5.91
C SER A 26 -1.26 11.27 -6.11
N SER A 27 -0.15 10.88 -5.50
CA SER A 27 1.10 11.62 -5.56
C SER A 27 1.78 11.45 -6.92
N PRO A 28 2.12 12.54 -7.65
CA PRO A 28 2.91 12.46 -8.88
C PRO A 28 4.29 11.82 -8.65
N TYR A 29 4.83 11.92 -7.43
CA TYR A 29 6.12 11.32 -7.05
C TYR A 29 6.08 9.80 -6.98
N SER A 30 4.88 9.18 -6.94
CA SER A 30 4.73 7.73 -7.02
C SER A 30 5.09 7.14 -8.40
N SER A 31 5.47 7.99 -9.37
CA SER A 31 5.97 7.56 -10.69
C SER A 31 7.38 6.98 -10.66
N TYR A 32 8.10 7.12 -9.55
CA TYR A 32 9.48 6.67 -9.43
C TYR A 32 9.59 5.38 -8.63
N GLY A 33 10.47 4.47 -9.09
CA GLY A 33 10.81 3.22 -8.42
C GLY A 33 9.60 2.31 -8.16
N LEU A 34 9.40 1.89 -6.92
CA LEU A 34 8.28 1.05 -6.48
C LEU A 34 7.03 1.87 -6.10
N GLY A 35 7.03 3.19 -6.33
CA GLY A 35 5.98 4.09 -5.91
C GLY A 35 6.20 4.70 -4.53
N GLU A 36 5.14 5.22 -3.94
CA GLU A 36 5.16 5.79 -2.59
C GLU A 36 5.20 4.69 -1.53
N ILE A 37 6.29 4.63 -0.77
CA ILE A 37 6.45 3.66 0.32
C ILE A 37 5.54 4.04 1.49
N LYS A 38 4.77 3.06 1.97
CA LYS A 38 3.85 3.24 3.09
C LYS A 38 4.58 3.08 4.43
N TYR A 39 4.15 3.86 5.40
CA TYR A 39 4.67 3.77 6.76
C TYR A 39 4.34 2.42 7.40
N LYS A 40 5.34 1.74 7.97
CA LYS A 40 5.23 0.39 8.56
C LYS A 40 4.62 0.37 9.97
N GLY A 41 4.15 1.43 10.55
CA GLY A 41 3.61 1.44 11.91
C GLY A 41 2.09 1.36 11.98
N THR A 42 1.58 0.88 13.11
CA THR A 42 0.16 1.00 13.44
C THR A 42 -0.23 2.45 13.73
N VAL A 43 -1.53 2.73 13.79
CA VAL A 43 -2.05 4.08 14.10
C VAL A 43 -1.56 4.56 15.46
N ASP A 44 -1.49 3.66 16.46
CA ASP A 44 -0.98 3.96 17.80
C ASP A 44 0.48 4.43 17.76
N ILE A 45 1.32 3.71 17.00
CA ILE A 45 2.73 4.08 16.84
C ILE A 45 2.85 5.41 16.06
N LYS A 46 2.01 5.63 15.06
CA LYS A 46 1.94 6.90 14.33
C LYS A 46 1.57 8.07 15.25
N ALA A 47 0.60 7.87 16.14
CA ALA A 47 0.19 8.87 17.13
C ALA A 47 1.29 9.22 18.12
N LEU A 48 2.19 8.27 18.41
CA LEU A 48 3.39 8.46 19.23
C LEU A 48 4.60 9.03 18.43
N GLY A 49 4.37 9.57 17.25
CA GLY A 49 5.45 10.12 16.40
C GLY A 49 6.38 9.07 15.82
N GLY A 50 5.95 7.82 15.70
CA GLY A 50 6.75 6.72 15.16
C GLY A 50 7.66 6.02 16.17
N LEU A 51 7.49 6.28 17.46
CA LEU A 51 8.28 5.66 18.54
C LEU A 51 7.81 4.21 18.78
N GLY A 52 8.48 3.26 18.13
CA GLY A 52 8.19 1.82 18.22
C GLY A 52 9.09 1.04 19.19
N ILE A 53 9.80 1.68 20.13
CA ILE A 53 10.76 1.03 21.03
C ILE A 53 10.02 0.24 22.11
N ALA A 54 8.96 0.81 22.68
CA ALA A 54 8.21 0.19 23.76
C ALA A 54 7.20 -0.83 23.22
N GLY A 55 7.16 -2.01 23.83
CA GLY A 55 6.10 -2.98 23.61
C GLY A 55 4.96 -2.78 24.59
N ASP A 56 3.73 -2.89 24.11
CA ASP A 56 2.50 -2.87 24.88
C ASP A 56 1.95 -4.30 25.05
N SER A 57 1.02 -4.45 25.98
CA SER A 57 0.33 -5.73 26.24
C SER A 57 -0.91 -5.96 25.35
N ILE A 58 -1.37 -4.93 24.65
CA ILE A 58 -2.59 -4.94 23.83
C ILE A 58 -2.27 -4.56 22.37
N ASN A 59 -1.49 -3.49 22.17
CA ASN A 59 -1.26 -2.92 20.85
C ASN A 59 -0.09 -3.62 20.13
N ILE A 60 -0.32 -4.00 18.88
CA ILE A 60 0.67 -4.67 18.04
C ILE A 60 1.67 -3.63 17.53
N ASN A 61 2.94 -3.81 17.84
CA ASN A 61 4.01 -2.92 17.39
C ASN A 61 4.81 -3.54 16.25
N LEU A 62 4.55 -3.08 15.02
CA LEU A 62 5.18 -3.58 13.81
C LEU A 62 6.65 -3.14 13.63
N LEU A 63 7.10 -2.11 14.37
CA LEU A 63 8.47 -1.61 14.28
C LEU A 63 9.44 -2.44 15.14
N ASN A 64 8.92 -3.11 16.16
CA ASN A 64 9.72 -3.92 17.08
C ASN A 64 9.13 -5.32 17.24
N PRO A 65 9.62 -6.31 16.47
CA PRO A 65 9.11 -7.68 16.54
C PRO A 65 9.22 -8.31 17.94
N ALA A 66 10.23 -7.96 18.73
CA ALA A 66 10.38 -8.50 20.08
C ALA A 66 9.21 -8.16 21.02
N SER A 67 8.45 -7.10 20.70
CA SER A 67 7.27 -6.68 21.46
C SER A 67 6.10 -7.67 21.38
N TYR A 68 6.04 -8.52 20.37
CA TYR A 68 4.94 -9.49 20.21
C TYR A 68 4.86 -10.47 21.40
N SER A 69 5.99 -10.75 22.07
CA SER A 69 6.03 -11.58 23.27
C SER A 69 5.41 -10.93 24.51
N LYS A 70 5.17 -9.60 24.47
CA LYS A 70 4.54 -8.84 25.55
C LYS A 70 3.02 -8.80 25.45
N ILE A 71 2.47 -9.09 24.28
CA ILE A 71 1.02 -9.14 24.04
C ILE A 71 0.41 -10.24 24.91
N ARG A 72 -0.69 -9.93 25.58
CA ARG A 72 -1.34 -10.85 26.54
C ARG A 72 -2.69 -11.38 26.08
N LEU A 73 -3.31 -10.73 25.12
CA LEU A 73 -4.60 -11.09 24.56
C LEU A 73 -4.46 -11.40 23.07
N ILE A 74 -5.30 -12.30 22.57
CA ILE A 74 -5.45 -12.45 21.12
C ILE A 74 -5.98 -11.12 20.60
N SER A 75 -5.17 -10.46 19.78
CA SER A 75 -5.45 -9.12 19.28
C SER A 75 -5.66 -9.17 17.77
N PHE A 76 -6.75 -8.55 17.32
CA PHE A 76 -7.02 -8.30 15.92
C PHE A 76 -7.04 -6.80 15.69
N ALA A 77 -6.24 -6.31 14.76
CA ALA A 77 -6.16 -4.89 14.47
C ALA A 77 -6.32 -4.63 12.97
N VAL A 78 -7.15 -3.64 12.66
CA VAL A 78 -7.36 -3.13 11.30
C VAL A 78 -7.13 -1.63 11.33
N GLY A 79 -6.35 -1.13 10.40
CA GLY A 79 -6.11 0.30 10.25
C GLY A 79 -6.34 0.76 8.84
N GLY A 80 -6.79 2.00 8.70
CA GLY A 80 -6.97 2.66 7.41
C GLY A 80 -6.71 4.15 7.51
N THR A 81 -6.28 4.74 6.40
CA THR A 81 -6.00 6.17 6.29
C THR A 81 -6.79 6.78 5.15
N THR A 82 -7.38 7.94 5.40
CA THR A 82 -7.91 8.80 4.34
C THR A 82 -7.01 10.01 4.19
N THR A 83 -6.45 10.18 3.00
CA THR A 83 -5.57 11.31 2.67
C THR A 83 -6.31 12.29 1.77
N PHE A 84 -6.28 13.55 2.15
CA PHE A 84 -6.73 14.68 1.33
C PHE A 84 -5.48 15.37 0.79
N THR A 85 -5.37 15.44 -0.52
CA THR A 85 -4.21 16.06 -1.19
C THR A 85 -4.69 17.26 -2.00
N ASP A 86 -4.06 18.38 -1.81
CA ASP A 86 -4.24 19.59 -2.63
C ASP A 86 -2.95 19.79 -3.44
N ILE A 87 -3.05 19.63 -4.76
CA ILE A 87 -1.94 19.77 -5.69
C ILE A 87 -2.14 21.09 -6.42
N GLN A 88 -1.21 22.02 -6.23
CA GLN A 88 -1.23 23.33 -6.84
C GLN A 88 -0.03 23.51 -7.76
N THR A 89 -0.29 24.07 -8.92
CA THR A 89 0.70 24.60 -9.86
C THR A 89 0.48 26.10 -10.00
N ASN A 90 1.33 26.79 -10.72
CA ASN A 90 1.17 28.23 -10.96
C ASN A 90 -0.14 28.59 -11.70
N THR A 91 -0.73 27.62 -12.42
CA THR A 91 -1.90 27.85 -13.30
C THR A 91 -3.11 26.99 -12.94
N GLU A 92 -2.93 25.90 -12.20
CA GLU A 92 -3.99 24.93 -11.92
C GLU A 92 -3.95 24.43 -10.47
N SER A 93 -5.11 24.08 -9.95
CA SER A 93 -5.27 23.44 -8.64
C SER A 93 -6.15 22.21 -8.77
N ASN A 94 -5.75 21.10 -8.14
CA ASN A 94 -6.52 19.86 -8.15
C ASN A 94 -6.56 19.26 -6.75
N LYS A 95 -7.76 18.84 -6.31
CA LYS A 95 -7.97 18.19 -5.01
C LYS A 95 -8.26 16.71 -5.20
N SER A 96 -7.60 15.88 -4.43
CA SER A 96 -7.79 14.44 -4.44
C SER A 96 -8.06 13.92 -3.03
N LYS A 97 -8.98 12.95 -2.95
CA LYS A 97 -9.26 12.20 -1.72
C LYS A 97 -9.03 10.72 -2.01
N ARG A 98 -8.16 10.08 -1.21
CA ARG A 98 -7.86 8.65 -1.31
C ARG A 98 -8.01 7.99 0.05
N THR A 99 -8.63 6.82 0.05
CA THR A 99 -8.75 5.98 1.25
C THR A 99 -8.04 4.67 1.01
N SER A 100 -7.18 4.29 1.94
CA SER A 100 -6.40 3.05 1.88
C SER A 100 -6.56 2.23 3.14
N LEU A 101 -6.51 0.90 3.01
CA LEU A 101 -6.29 -0.01 4.12
C LEU A 101 -4.79 0.02 4.44
N ASP A 102 -4.41 0.29 5.69
CA ASP A 102 -3.00 0.38 6.08
C ASP A 102 -2.48 -0.96 6.61
N TYR A 103 -3.30 -1.73 7.32
CA TYR A 103 -2.92 -3.04 7.82
C TYR A 103 -4.12 -3.86 8.29
N LEU A 104 -3.93 -5.16 8.24
CA LEU A 104 -4.78 -6.16 8.86
C LEU A 104 -3.86 -7.11 9.61
N LEU A 105 -4.00 -7.17 10.94
CA LEU A 105 -3.06 -7.83 11.84
C LEU A 105 -3.79 -8.77 12.78
N VAL A 106 -3.13 -9.88 13.08
CA VAL A 106 -3.55 -10.81 14.13
C VAL A 106 -2.33 -11.15 14.99
N SER A 107 -2.46 -11.08 16.30
CA SER A 107 -1.44 -11.49 17.23
C SER A 107 -1.98 -12.51 18.23
N ILE A 108 -1.23 -13.58 18.42
CA ILE A 108 -1.60 -14.70 19.30
C ILE A 108 -0.50 -14.88 20.34
N PRO A 109 -0.79 -14.60 21.62
CA PRO A 109 0.15 -14.84 22.70
C PRO A 109 0.15 -16.32 23.12
N LEU A 110 1.35 -16.90 23.23
CA LEU A 110 1.59 -18.27 23.68
C LEU A 110 2.54 -18.28 24.87
N LYS A 111 2.10 -17.79 26.04
CA LYS A 111 2.90 -17.63 27.26
C LYS A 111 4.13 -16.73 27.06
N LYS A 112 5.31 -17.31 26.81
CA LYS A 112 6.56 -16.59 26.55
C LYS A 112 6.79 -16.32 25.05
N LEU A 113 6.03 -16.96 24.18
CA LEU A 113 6.09 -16.81 22.74
C LEU A 113 4.94 -15.93 22.27
N GLY A 114 5.23 -14.98 21.39
CA GLY A 114 4.23 -14.20 20.64
C GLY A 114 4.33 -14.48 19.17
N VAL A 115 3.19 -14.74 18.52
CA VAL A 115 3.09 -14.94 17.08
C VAL A 115 2.22 -13.84 16.53
N THR A 116 2.72 -13.11 15.53
CA THR A 116 1.96 -12.06 14.86
C THR A 116 2.06 -12.27 13.36
N PHE A 117 0.95 -12.15 12.66
CA PHE A 117 0.92 -12.20 11.21
C PHE A 117 -0.07 -11.17 10.67
N GLY A 118 0.13 -10.80 9.43
CA GLY A 118 -0.74 -9.81 8.83
C GLY A 118 -0.43 -9.49 7.38
N LEU A 119 -1.29 -8.66 6.85
CA LEU A 119 -1.21 -8.12 5.50
C LEU A 119 -1.19 -6.58 5.59
N MET A 120 -0.30 -5.96 4.84
CA MET A 120 -0.18 -4.51 4.77
C MET A 120 0.32 -4.09 3.39
N PRO A 121 -0.08 -2.93 2.86
CA PRO A 121 0.55 -2.35 1.70
C PRO A 121 1.99 -1.95 2.04
N TYR A 122 2.91 -2.26 1.14
CA TYR A 122 4.31 -1.85 1.22
C TYR A 122 4.55 -0.55 0.46
N SER A 123 4.06 -0.50 -0.78
CA SER A 123 4.12 0.70 -1.61
C SER A 123 2.90 0.80 -2.53
N SER A 124 2.63 1.99 -3.02
CA SER A 124 1.54 2.23 -3.96
C SER A 124 1.93 3.21 -5.05
N VAL A 125 1.45 2.94 -6.25
CA VAL A 125 1.54 3.81 -7.42
C VAL A 125 0.15 4.31 -7.76
N GLY A 126 0.00 5.63 -7.96
CA GLY A 126 -1.27 6.22 -8.34
C GLY A 126 -1.06 7.67 -8.75
N TYR A 127 -0.84 7.89 -10.05
CA TYR A 127 -0.65 9.23 -10.57
C TYR A 127 -1.27 9.36 -11.97
N LYS A 128 -1.65 10.58 -12.29
CA LYS A 128 -2.12 10.97 -13.62
C LYS A 128 -1.56 12.34 -13.95
N THR A 129 -0.63 12.39 -14.88
CA THR A 129 -0.01 13.63 -15.34
C THR A 129 -0.34 13.83 -16.79
N LYS A 130 -0.75 15.04 -17.15
CA LYS A 130 -0.98 15.48 -18.52
C LYS A 130 -0.12 16.71 -18.77
N SER A 131 0.49 16.79 -19.93
CA SER A 131 1.22 17.96 -20.39
C SER A 131 0.96 18.21 -21.86
N ASN A 132 0.77 19.47 -22.21
CA ASN A 132 0.55 19.93 -23.57
C ASN A 132 1.70 20.86 -23.94
N PHE A 133 2.26 20.65 -25.12
CA PHE A 133 3.34 21.47 -25.67
C PHE A 133 2.95 21.89 -27.08
N THR A 134 3.11 23.16 -27.39
CA THR A 134 3.01 23.65 -28.77
C THR A 134 4.41 23.79 -29.33
N GLU A 135 4.71 23.12 -30.41
CA GLU A 135 6.01 23.20 -31.10
C GLU A 135 6.08 24.47 -31.96
N LEU A 136 7.30 24.82 -32.41
CA LEU A 136 7.55 26.04 -33.20
C LEU A 136 6.86 25.99 -34.58
N ASP A 137 6.52 24.80 -35.08
CA ASP A 137 5.81 24.57 -36.34
C ASP A 137 4.28 24.66 -36.19
N GLY A 138 3.77 24.99 -34.98
CA GLY A 138 2.35 25.07 -34.67
C GLY A 138 1.68 23.74 -34.41
N SER A 139 2.44 22.63 -34.32
CA SER A 139 1.89 21.34 -33.93
C SER A 139 1.73 21.26 -32.42
N GLU A 140 0.67 20.59 -31.99
CA GLU A 140 0.36 20.37 -30.56
C GLU A 140 0.69 18.93 -30.15
N ARG A 141 1.52 18.79 -29.12
CA ARG A 141 1.92 17.50 -28.55
C ARG A 141 1.25 17.31 -27.19
N PHE A 142 0.46 16.26 -27.08
CA PHE A 142 -0.20 15.85 -25.86
C PHE A 142 0.49 14.64 -25.27
N LYS A 143 0.96 14.74 -24.02
CA LYS A 143 1.55 13.63 -23.27
C LYS A 143 0.68 13.33 -22.06
N SER A 144 0.34 12.05 -21.88
CA SER A 144 -0.38 11.55 -20.72
C SER A 144 0.40 10.40 -20.11
N LYS A 145 0.68 10.50 -18.80
CA LYS A 145 1.29 9.44 -18.01
C LYS A 145 0.33 9.05 -16.89
N ILE A 146 -0.03 7.78 -16.83
CA ILE A 146 -0.92 7.23 -15.83
C ILE A 146 -0.22 6.03 -15.20
N GLY A 147 -0.08 6.04 -13.88
CA GLY A 147 0.44 4.91 -13.14
C GLY A 147 -0.56 4.42 -12.13
N SER A 148 -0.64 3.11 -11.96
CA SER A 148 -1.51 2.46 -10.99
C SER A 148 -0.89 1.17 -10.46
N GLY A 149 -1.37 0.71 -9.32
CA GLY A 149 -0.96 -0.55 -8.73
C GLY A 149 -0.36 -0.41 -7.35
N ASN A 150 -0.03 -1.55 -6.76
CA ASN A 150 0.53 -1.61 -5.42
C ASN A 150 1.42 -2.84 -5.23
N VAL A 151 2.31 -2.76 -4.24
CA VAL A 151 3.04 -3.88 -3.68
C VAL A 151 2.55 -4.09 -2.26
N ASN A 152 2.08 -5.29 -1.97
CA ASN A 152 1.63 -5.69 -0.64
C ASN A 152 2.70 -6.54 0.05
N LYS A 153 2.67 -6.55 1.36
CA LYS A 153 3.51 -7.38 2.22
C LYS A 153 2.62 -8.24 3.10
N PHE A 154 2.73 -9.56 2.94
CA PHE A 154 2.31 -10.50 3.97
C PHE A 154 3.51 -10.77 4.89
N PHE A 155 3.30 -10.78 6.20
CA PHE A 155 4.38 -11.08 7.13
C PHE A 155 3.92 -12.01 8.25
N THR A 156 4.89 -12.72 8.80
CA THR A 156 4.75 -13.51 10.02
C THR A 156 5.92 -13.18 10.94
N GLY A 157 5.61 -12.78 12.16
CA GLY A 157 6.57 -12.43 13.19
C GLY A 157 6.50 -13.40 14.36
N LEU A 158 7.65 -13.73 14.91
CA LEU A 158 7.82 -14.56 16.08
C LEU A 158 8.64 -13.79 17.12
N ALA A 159 8.22 -13.84 18.37
CA ALA A 159 8.96 -13.24 19.47
C ALA A 159 9.00 -14.18 20.68
N TYR A 160 10.13 -14.21 21.35
CA TYR A 160 10.32 -14.99 22.56
C TYR A 160 10.86 -14.13 23.69
N SER A 161 10.22 -14.22 24.87
CA SER A 161 10.66 -13.55 26.08
C SER A 161 11.43 -14.51 26.98
N PHE A 162 12.74 -14.29 27.10
CA PHE A 162 13.61 -15.07 27.99
C PHE A 162 13.29 -14.75 29.46
N ASN A 163 13.19 -13.46 29.76
CA ASN A 163 12.86 -12.95 31.08
C ASN A 163 12.09 -11.62 30.95
N LYS A 164 11.79 -10.95 32.09
CA LYS A 164 11.01 -9.69 32.07
C LYS A 164 11.71 -8.55 31.32
N ASN A 165 13.03 -8.61 31.15
CA ASN A 165 13.84 -7.52 30.61
C ASN A 165 14.37 -7.82 29.20
N LEU A 166 14.43 -9.11 28.80
CA LEU A 166 15.00 -9.53 27.53
C LEU A 166 13.99 -10.31 26.72
N SER A 167 13.71 -9.79 25.52
CA SER A 167 12.90 -10.43 24.50
C SER A 167 13.58 -10.29 23.14
N VAL A 168 13.47 -11.30 22.31
CA VAL A 168 13.98 -11.33 20.94
C VAL A 168 12.83 -11.62 20.00
N GLY A 169 12.84 -11.01 18.84
CA GLY A 169 11.82 -11.21 17.82
C GLY A 169 12.39 -11.13 16.42
N ILE A 170 11.74 -11.81 15.51
CA ILE A 170 12.06 -11.84 14.07
C ILE A 170 10.77 -11.78 13.25
N ASP A 171 10.79 -11.00 12.18
CA ASP A 171 9.73 -10.96 11.17
C ASP A 171 10.24 -11.53 9.84
N PHE A 172 9.46 -12.41 9.26
CA PHE A 172 9.60 -12.83 7.87
C PHE A 172 8.49 -12.20 7.04
N GLY A 173 8.84 -11.54 5.94
CA GLY A 173 7.90 -10.88 5.04
C GLY A 173 8.01 -11.37 3.61
N TYR A 174 6.87 -11.54 2.95
CA TYR A 174 6.74 -11.80 1.53
C TYR A 174 6.08 -10.62 0.85
N HIS A 175 6.78 -10.00 -0.09
CA HIS A 175 6.30 -8.88 -0.89
C HIS A 175 5.77 -9.38 -2.22
N PHE A 176 4.61 -8.91 -2.64
CA PHE A 176 3.98 -9.26 -3.91
C PHE A 176 3.12 -8.13 -4.44
N GLY A 177 3.10 -7.97 -5.74
CA GLY A 177 2.26 -6.95 -6.36
C GLY A 177 2.57 -6.73 -7.83
N THR A 178 1.78 -5.85 -8.42
CA THR A 178 1.92 -5.44 -9.81
C THR A 178 1.70 -3.94 -9.91
N THR A 179 2.57 -3.27 -10.63
CA THR A 179 2.43 -1.85 -10.96
C THR A 179 2.39 -1.69 -12.49
N GLU A 180 1.53 -0.81 -12.95
CA GLU A 180 1.37 -0.50 -14.38
C GLU A 180 1.61 0.97 -14.61
N ASN A 181 2.34 1.28 -15.69
CA ASN A 181 2.60 2.64 -16.13
C ASN A 181 2.22 2.74 -17.61
N ASP A 182 1.18 3.51 -17.88
CA ASP A 182 0.71 3.81 -19.23
C ASP A 182 1.26 5.18 -19.65
N PHE A 183 1.97 5.21 -20.76
CA PHE A 183 2.41 6.42 -21.42
C PHE A 183 1.69 6.55 -22.76
N THR A 184 1.05 7.67 -23.00
CA THR A 184 0.39 7.99 -24.26
C THR A 184 0.89 9.32 -24.76
N GLU A 185 1.36 9.35 -25.99
CA GLU A 185 1.77 10.56 -26.68
C GLU A 185 1.00 10.68 -27.99
N SER A 186 0.41 11.85 -28.27
CA SER A 186 -0.30 12.16 -29.50
C SER A 186 0.20 13.48 -30.05
N LEU A 187 0.48 13.51 -31.35
CA LEU A 187 0.83 14.73 -32.07
C LEU A 187 -0.34 15.10 -32.96
N TYR A 188 -0.80 16.34 -32.83
CA TYR A 188 -1.73 16.96 -33.75
C TYR A 188 -1.00 18.02 -34.53
N SER A 189 -0.94 17.85 -35.84
CA SER A 189 -0.37 18.84 -36.77
C SER A 189 -1.40 19.23 -37.81
N PRO A 190 -1.53 20.52 -38.15
CA PRO A 190 -2.42 20.96 -39.23
C PRO A 190 -1.94 20.53 -40.62
N ILE A 191 -0.70 20.06 -40.73
CA ILE A 191 -0.04 19.77 -42.03
C ILE A 191 0.20 18.28 -42.23
N ILE A 192 0.32 17.48 -41.13
CA ILE A 192 0.72 16.07 -41.16
C ILE A 192 -0.38 15.22 -40.54
N LEU A 193 -0.48 13.95 -40.98
CA LEU A 193 -1.37 12.96 -40.39
C LEU A 193 -1.16 12.85 -38.86
N GLN A 194 -2.26 12.86 -38.10
CA GLN A 194 -2.24 12.59 -36.70
C GLN A 194 -1.62 11.23 -36.44
N TYR A 195 -0.63 11.16 -35.52
CA TYR A 195 -0.11 9.89 -35.02
C TYR A 195 0.02 9.95 -33.52
N GLY A 196 -0.06 8.79 -32.90
CA GLY A 196 0.09 8.63 -31.47
C GLY A 196 0.77 7.32 -31.12
N THR A 197 1.50 7.33 -30.03
CA THR A 197 2.11 6.14 -29.44
C THR A 197 1.49 5.88 -28.08
N LYS A 198 1.27 4.60 -27.78
CA LYS A 198 0.84 4.14 -26.46
C LYS A 198 1.77 3.03 -26.01
N GLU A 199 2.40 3.24 -24.88
CA GLU A 199 3.28 2.29 -24.23
C GLU A 199 2.67 1.89 -22.90
N ARG A 200 2.68 0.59 -22.58
CA ARG A 200 2.27 0.05 -21.29
C ARG A 200 3.40 -0.77 -20.70
N ASN A 201 3.87 -0.34 -19.55
CA ASN A 201 4.89 -1.04 -18.80
C ASN A 201 4.26 -1.66 -17.55
N THR A 202 4.31 -2.99 -17.46
CA THR A 202 3.81 -3.75 -16.30
C THR A 202 5.00 -4.36 -15.56
N SER A 203 5.14 -4.01 -14.27
CA SER A 203 6.17 -4.56 -13.40
C SER A 203 5.55 -5.44 -12.34
N LYS A 204 5.99 -6.71 -12.28
CA LYS A 204 5.62 -7.65 -11.20
C LYS A 204 6.74 -7.69 -10.18
N THR A 205 6.40 -7.49 -8.93
CA THR A 205 7.34 -7.51 -7.80
C THR A 205 7.05 -8.70 -6.91
N ASN A 206 8.09 -9.52 -6.69
CA ASN A 206 8.08 -10.60 -5.72
C ASN A 206 9.40 -10.55 -4.94
N GLY A 207 9.33 -10.67 -3.61
CA GLY A 207 10.53 -10.59 -2.78
C GLY A 207 10.29 -11.04 -1.35
N TYR A 208 11.37 -11.27 -0.63
CA TYR A 208 11.34 -11.64 0.78
C TYR A 208 12.11 -10.62 1.59
N SER A 209 11.72 -10.44 2.85
CA SER A 209 12.44 -9.61 3.81
C SER A 209 12.47 -10.28 5.18
N ILE A 210 13.56 -10.06 5.91
CA ILE A 210 13.75 -10.51 7.29
C ILE A 210 14.10 -9.26 8.10
N ASN A 211 13.47 -9.09 9.26
CA ASN A 211 13.74 -8.01 10.22
C ASN A 211 13.98 -8.57 11.61
#